data_c17aec789e62413006deeacc4e7997b3
#
_entry.id   c17aec789e62413006deeacc4e7997b3
#
_cell.length_a   1.000
_cell.length_b   1.000
_cell.length_c   1.000
_cell.angle_alpha   90.00
_cell.angle_beta   90.00
_cell.angle_gamma   90.00
#
_symmetry.space_group_name_H-M   'P 1'
#
loop_
_entity.id
_entity.type
_entity.pdbx_description
1 polymer ?
#
loop_
_entity_poly.entity_id
_entity_poly.type
_entity_poly.pdbx_seq_one_letter_code
_entity_poly.pdbx_strand_id
1 'polypeptide(L)'
;MIELNKKHYEYEGSIPDYFEKVVLEENNLEPPGKKSLGDAYLDERTAVDVKTINVNGDFHMGNLASQDKIRKWLEDKQNSLMFFFIEYEEDCGVVAINSTKLKHIEEIHPDCLQISAQGLGVMQLKNWDKVEFISKMNRDEWFKDVYAPLLKEFISKEEKKLEKLRLVYDSYKD
;
A
#
# COMPACT_ATOMS: atom_id res chain seq x y z
N MET A 1 11.26 -11.72 -11.75
CA MET A 1 11.03 -11.59 -10.27
C MET A 1 11.79 -10.36 -9.84
N ILE A 2 11.17 -9.47 -9.05
CA ILE A 2 11.87 -8.29 -8.54
C ILE A 2 12.83 -8.73 -7.45
N GLU A 3 14.08 -8.28 -7.51
CA GLU A 3 15.12 -8.56 -6.55
C GLU A 3 15.93 -7.28 -6.26
N LEU A 4 16.43 -7.16 -5.05
CA LEU A 4 17.45 -6.18 -4.69
C LEU A 4 18.64 -6.90 -4.07
N ASN A 5 19.83 -6.47 -4.43
CA ASN A 5 21.04 -6.93 -3.77
C ASN A 5 21.05 -6.41 -2.33
N LYS A 6 21.28 -7.30 -1.35
CA LYS A 6 21.47 -6.94 0.05
C LYS A 6 22.82 -6.26 0.21
N LYS A 7 22.85 -4.95 0.02
CA LYS A 7 24.04 -4.10 0.18
C LYS A 7 23.63 -2.79 0.86
N HIS A 8 24.63 -2.00 1.21
CA HIS A 8 24.40 -0.64 1.68
C HIS A 8 24.19 0.28 0.48
N TYR A 9 23.24 1.19 0.61
CA TYR A 9 22.95 2.24 -0.36
C TYR A 9 23.16 3.60 0.28
N GLU A 10 23.87 4.48 -0.43
CA GLU A 10 23.89 5.90 -0.09
C GLU A 10 22.71 6.58 -0.78
N TYR A 11 22.01 7.43 -0.06
CA TYR A 11 20.81 8.10 -0.58
C TYR A 11 20.82 9.60 -0.29
N GLU A 12 20.13 10.35 -1.14
CA GLU A 12 19.80 11.76 -0.95
C GLU A 12 18.30 11.95 -1.10
N GLY A 13 17.69 12.71 -0.18
CA GLY A 13 16.25 13.04 -0.22
C GLY A 13 15.35 12.09 0.55
N SER A 14 14.23 11.68 -0.04
CA SER A 14 13.28 10.75 0.56
C SER A 14 13.71 9.30 0.35
N ILE A 15 13.83 8.51 1.42
CA ILE A 15 14.17 7.09 1.33
C ILE A 15 13.16 6.30 0.49
N PRO A 16 11.83 6.49 0.62
CA PRO A 16 10.87 5.82 -0.25
C PRO A 16 11.13 6.09 -1.73
N ASP A 17 11.24 7.36 -2.14
CA ASP A 17 11.47 7.74 -3.54
C ASP A 17 12.80 7.16 -4.07
N TYR A 18 13.82 7.14 -3.21
CA TYR A 18 15.10 6.56 -3.56
C TYR A 18 14.98 5.05 -3.83
N PHE A 19 14.32 4.30 -2.97
CA PHE A 19 14.13 2.86 -3.19
C PHE A 19 13.21 2.54 -4.35
N GLU A 20 12.17 3.33 -4.63
CA GLU A 20 11.40 3.21 -5.86
C GLU A 20 12.32 3.27 -7.08
N LYS A 21 13.19 4.28 -7.14
CA LYS A 21 14.17 4.43 -8.23
C LYS A 21 15.14 3.25 -8.30
N VAL A 22 15.71 2.82 -7.18
CA VAL A 22 16.65 1.68 -7.12
C VAL A 22 16.00 0.38 -7.60
N VAL A 23 14.75 0.12 -7.20
CA VAL A 23 13.99 -1.05 -7.66
C VAL A 23 13.80 -1.02 -9.18
N LEU A 24 13.44 0.11 -9.74
CA LEU A 24 13.26 0.27 -11.18
C LEU A 24 14.58 0.03 -11.93
N GLU A 25 15.66 0.67 -11.51
CA GLU A 25 16.97 0.61 -12.16
C GLU A 25 17.60 -0.79 -12.08
N GLU A 26 17.64 -1.41 -10.89
CA GLU A 26 18.23 -2.75 -10.72
C GLU A 26 17.47 -3.86 -11.42
N ASN A 27 16.17 -3.66 -11.68
CA ASN A 27 15.34 -4.64 -12.36
C ASN A 27 15.00 -4.29 -13.81
N ASN A 28 15.58 -3.22 -14.37
CA ASN A 28 15.33 -2.71 -15.72
C ASN A 28 13.83 -2.48 -16.01
N LEU A 29 13.11 -1.92 -15.04
CA LEU A 29 11.70 -1.59 -15.15
C LEU A 29 11.53 -0.13 -15.55
N GLU A 30 10.53 0.16 -16.37
CA GLU A 30 10.17 1.53 -16.70
C GLU A 30 9.17 2.08 -15.67
N PRO A 31 9.30 3.37 -15.27
CA PRO A 31 8.32 3.99 -14.41
C PRO A 31 6.97 4.07 -15.13
N PRO A 32 5.89 3.71 -14.48
CA PRO A 32 4.57 3.76 -15.07
C PRO A 32 4.10 5.21 -15.25
N GLY A 33 3.13 5.44 -16.15
CA GLY A 33 2.55 6.76 -16.37
C GLY A 33 1.82 7.31 -15.12
N LYS A 34 1.64 8.63 -15.03
CA LYS A 34 1.10 9.39 -13.88
C LYS A 34 -0.23 8.91 -13.27
N LYS A 35 -0.96 8.01 -13.91
CA LYS A 35 -2.26 7.48 -13.43
C LYS A 35 -2.22 5.99 -13.09
N SER A 36 -1.05 5.40 -13.02
CA SER A 36 -0.86 3.99 -12.72
C SER A 36 -1.29 3.63 -11.29
N LEU A 37 -1.44 2.33 -11.06
CA LEU A 37 -1.77 1.79 -9.75
C LEU A 37 -0.52 1.58 -8.88
N GLY A 38 0.63 1.27 -9.48
CA GLY A 38 1.88 0.98 -8.76
C GLY A 38 3.04 1.81 -9.26
N ASP A 39 4.20 1.60 -8.68
CA ASP A 39 5.47 2.25 -9.01
C ASP A 39 6.20 1.55 -10.16
N ALA A 40 5.79 0.32 -10.47
CA ALA A 40 6.32 -0.49 -11.57
C ALA A 40 5.28 -1.47 -12.12
N TYR A 41 5.57 -2.02 -13.31
CA TYR A 41 4.84 -3.14 -13.88
C TYR A 41 5.83 -4.23 -14.26
N LEU A 42 5.59 -5.46 -13.78
CA LEU A 42 6.36 -6.65 -14.22
C LEU A 42 5.96 -7.11 -15.61
N ASP A 43 4.70 -6.91 -15.95
CA ASP A 43 4.06 -7.17 -17.23
C ASP A 43 2.77 -6.34 -17.35
N GLU A 44 2.05 -6.44 -18.44
CA GLU A 44 0.82 -5.67 -18.71
C GLU A 44 -0.29 -5.88 -17.66
N ARG A 45 -0.18 -6.94 -16.82
CA ARG A 45 -1.22 -7.38 -15.89
C ARG A 45 -0.76 -7.43 -14.44
N THR A 46 0.50 -7.17 -14.16
CA THR A 46 1.07 -7.24 -12.81
C THR A 46 1.65 -5.90 -12.40
N ALA A 47 0.87 -5.15 -11.63
CA ALA A 47 1.34 -3.91 -10.99
C ALA A 47 2.11 -4.22 -9.71
N VAL A 48 3.18 -3.48 -9.47
CA VAL A 48 4.00 -3.57 -8.25
C VAL A 48 4.13 -2.19 -7.64
N ASP A 49 3.92 -2.11 -6.34
CA ASP A 49 4.07 -0.91 -5.54
C ASP A 49 5.18 -1.15 -4.49
N VAL A 50 6.14 -0.24 -4.38
CA VAL A 50 7.30 -0.38 -3.49
C VAL A 50 6.95 0.21 -2.13
N LYS A 51 7.24 -0.53 -1.07
CA LYS A 51 7.00 -0.10 0.31
C LYS A 51 8.23 -0.30 1.16
N THR A 52 8.68 0.77 1.78
CA THR A 52 9.87 0.77 2.63
C THR A 52 9.50 0.82 4.11
N ILE A 53 10.21 0.07 4.93
CA ILE A 53 9.99 -0.05 6.38
C ILE A 53 11.31 0.19 7.09
N ASN A 54 11.42 1.30 7.83
CA ASN A 54 12.56 1.52 8.73
C ASN A 54 12.33 0.74 10.03
N VAL A 55 13.16 -0.28 10.30
CA VAL A 55 12.99 -1.13 11.50
C VAL A 55 13.30 -0.41 12.81
N ASN A 56 14.06 0.70 12.75
CA ASN A 56 14.41 1.54 13.90
C ASN A 56 13.64 2.86 13.94
N GLY A 57 12.74 3.09 12.96
CA GLY A 57 12.00 4.34 12.85
C GLY A 57 10.70 4.35 13.62
N ASP A 58 10.10 5.54 13.71
CA ASP A 58 8.76 5.71 14.25
C ASP A 58 7.72 5.02 13.35
N PHE A 59 6.64 4.56 13.99
CA PHE A 59 5.53 3.96 13.30
C PHE A 59 4.85 4.94 12.35
N HIS A 60 4.74 4.56 11.09
CA HIS A 60 3.93 5.27 10.10
C HIS A 60 2.90 4.31 9.47
N MET A 61 1.66 4.78 9.30
CA MET A 61 0.66 4.05 8.53
C MET A 61 1.02 4.11 7.05
N GLY A 62 1.32 2.95 6.45
CA GLY A 62 1.69 2.87 5.04
C GLY A 62 0.48 2.96 4.13
N ASN A 63 0.41 4.01 3.32
CA ASN A 63 -0.56 4.08 2.23
C ASN A 63 -0.20 3.04 1.16
N LEU A 64 -1.15 2.20 0.79
CA LEU A 64 -0.99 1.28 -0.33
C LEU A 64 -1.41 1.96 -1.63
N ALA A 65 -2.71 2.12 -1.84
CA ALA A 65 -3.26 2.85 -2.99
C ALA A 65 -4.73 3.23 -2.73
N SER A 66 -5.32 4.07 -3.61
CA SER A 66 -6.76 4.33 -3.57
C SER A 66 -7.54 3.02 -3.68
N GLN A 67 -8.50 2.80 -2.75
CA GLN A 67 -9.32 1.59 -2.74
C GLN A 67 -10.08 1.39 -4.07
N ASP A 68 -10.53 2.46 -4.71
CA ASP A 68 -11.25 2.38 -5.99
C ASP A 68 -10.32 1.98 -7.16
N LYS A 69 -9.06 2.44 -7.16
CA LYS A 69 -8.07 1.99 -8.14
C LYS A 69 -7.75 0.51 -7.96
N ILE A 70 -7.52 0.07 -6.71
CA ILE A 70 -7.27 -1.34 -6.39
C ILE A 70 -8.44 -2.20 -6.86
N ARG A 71 -9.68 -1.82 -6.51
CA ARG A 71 -10.88 -2.54 -6.91
C ARG A 71 -10.98 -2.68 -8.44
N LYS A 72 -10.91 -1.56 -9.17
CA LYS A 72 -11.01 -1.55 -10.64
C LYS A 72 -9.95 -2.40 -11.32
N TRP A 73 -8.73 -2.38 -10.79
CA TRP A 73 -7.65 -3.19 -11.31
C TRP A 73 -7.89 -4.69 -11.09
N LEU A 74 -8.31 -5.05 -9.89
CA LEU A 74 -8.48 -6.44 -9.48
C LEU A 74 -9.82 -7.06 -9.93
N GLU A 75 -10.78 -6.28 -10.44
CA GLU A 75 -12.00 -6.79 -11.07
C GLU A 75 -11.69 -7.64 -12.32
N ASP A 76 -10.63 -7.30 -13.06
CA ASP A 76 -10.07 -8.24 -14.03
C ASP A 76 -9.25 -9.31 -13.29
N LYS A 77 -9.74 -10.56 -13.33
CA LYS A 77 -9.10 -11.68 -12.62
C LYS A 77 -7.71 -12.04 -13.13
N GLN A 78 -7.33 -11.56 -14.30
CA GLN A 78 -5.99 -11.77 -14.85
C GLN A 78 -4.97 -10.76 -14.32
N ASN A 79 -5.43 -9.65 -13.76
CA ASN A 79 -4.56 -8.64 -13.19
C ASN A 79 -4.10 -9.03 -11.78
N SER A 80 -2.91 -8.61 -11.43
CA SER A 80 -2.30 -8.78 -10.11
C SER A 80 -1.82 -7.46 -9.56
N LEU A 81 -1.92 -7.29 -8.23
CA LEU A 81 -1.30 -6.21 -7.51
C LEU A 81 -0.37 -6.81 -6.45
N MET A 82 0.89 -6.46 -6.54
CA MET A 82 1.93 -6.92 -5.63
C MET A 82 2.56 -5.73 -4.90
N PHE A 83 3.05 -5.98 -3.71
CA PHE A 83 3.82 -5.04 -2.93
C PHE A 83 5.22 -5.58 -2.70
N PHE A 84 6.22 -4.77 -3.02
CA PHE A 84 7.61 -5.08 -2.76
C PHE A 84 8.03 -4.38 -1.47
N PHE A 85 8.00 -5.11 -0.37
CA PHE A 85 8.39 -4.62 0.95
C PHE A 85 9.91 -4.67 1.10
N ILE A 86 10.49 -3.54 1.52
CA ILE A 86 11.91 -3.40 1.81
C ILE A 86 12.05 -2.99 3.28
N GLU A 87 12.54 -3.89 4.12
CA GLU A 87 12.89 -3.58 5.50
C GLU A 87 14.35 -3.11 5.55
N TYR A 88 14.59 -1.93 6.10
CA TYR A 88 15.91 -1.32 6.15
C TYR A 88 16.21 -0.70 7.51
N GLU A 89 17.51 -0.51 7.78
CA GLU A 89 18.03 0.35 8.84
C GLU A 89 18.72 1.55 8.21
N GLU A 90 18.68 2.69 8.90
CA GLU A 90 19.29 3.94 8.44
C GLU A 90 20.35 4.41 9.44
N ASP A 91 21.54 4.78 8.93
CA ASP A 91 22.57 5.47 9.69
C ASP A 91 23.30 6.48 8.80
N CYS A 92 23.23 7.77 9.19
CA CYS A 92 23.98 8.87 8.58
C CYS A 92 23.90 8.95 7.05
N GLY A 93 22.72 8.78 6.45
CA GLY A 93 22.54 8.85 4.99
C GLY A 93 22.90 7.56 4.25
N VAL A 94 23.12 6.49 5.01
CA VAL A 94 23.32 5.14 4.46
C VAL A 94 22.18 4.25 4.92
N VAL A 95 21.60 3.47 4.02
CA VAL A 95 20.59 2.49 4.35
C VAL A 95 21.11 1.08 4.10
N ALA A 96 20.87 0.18 5.06
CA ALA A 96 21.19 -1.23 4.98
C ALA A 96 19.90 -2.04 4.83
N ILE A 97 19.78 -2.85 3.78
CA ILE A 97 18.60 -3.70 3.57
C ILE A 97 18.68 -4.95 4.46
N ASN A 98 17.73 -5.08 5.38
CA ASN A 98 17.60 -6.23 6.26
C ASN A 98 16.85 -7.38 5.57
N SER A 99 15.71 -7.08 4.97
CA SER A 99 14.93 -8.07 4.23
C SER A 99 14.12 -7.45 3.09
N THR A 100 13.79 -8.28 2.11
CA THR A 100 12.83 -7.93 1.05
C THR A 100 11.78 -9.02 0.93
N LYS A 101 10.52 -8.61 0.66
CA LYS A 101 9.40 -9.54 0.48
C LYS A 101 8.52 -9.04 -0.66
N LEU A 102 8.28 -9.87 -1.66
CA LEU A 102 7.31 -9.60 -2.73
C LEU A 102 6.01 -10.36 -2.41
N LYS A 103 4.91 -9.64 -2.22
CA LYS A 103 3.65 -10.18 -1.76
C LYS A 103 2.47 -9.67 -2.57
N HIS A 104 1.54 -10.56 -2.93
CA HIS A 104 0.25 -10.15 -3.47
C HIS A 104 -0.59 -9.46 -2.37
N ILE A 105 -1.49 -8.58 -2.77
CA ILE A 105 -2.44 -7.96 -1.82
C ILE A 105 -3.29 -9.03 -1.10
N GLU A 106 -3.58 -10.13 -1.77
CA GLU A 106 -4.34 -11.27 -1.21
C GLU A 106 -3.54 -12.13 -0.22
N GLU A 107 -2.25 -11.85 -0.05
CA GLU A 107 -1.39 -12.48 0.96
C GLU A 107 -1.25 -11.65 2.24
N ILE A 108 -1.74 -10.39 2.25
CA ILE A 108 -1.69 -9.55 3.45
C ILE A 108 -2.85 -9.95 4.37
N HIS A 109 -2.52 -10.21 5.66
CA HIS A 109 -3.54 -10.58 6.64
C HIS A 109 -4.60 -9.48 6.74
N PRO A 110 -5.92 -9.81 6.71
CA PRO A 110 -7.00 -8.82 6.73
C PRO A 110 -6.91 -7.82 7.87
N ASP A 111 -6.51 -8.27 9.06
CA ASP A 111 -6.36 -7.42 10.24
C ASP A 111 -5.26 -6.35 10.10
N CYS A 112 -4.34 -6.54 9.16
CA CYS A 112 -3.32 -5.54 8.84
C CYS A 112 -3.82 -4.42 7.91
N LEU A 113 -5.01 -4.57 7.32
CA LEU A 113 -5.56 -3.64 6.33
C LEU A 113 -6.63 -2.74 6.93
N GLN A 114 -6.73 -1.52 6.41
CA GLN A 114 -7.84 -0.59 6.65
C GLN A 114 -8.06 0.30 5.43
N ILE A 115 -9.23 0.95 5.37
CA ILE A 115 -9.49 2.06 4.44
C ILE A 115 -9.56 3.35 5.26
N SER A 116 -8.69 4.31 4.94
CA SER A 116 -8.65 5.63 5.58
C SER A 116 -9.59 6.61 4.89
N ALA A 117 -9.94 7.67 5.62
CA ALA A 117 -10.84 8.71 5.15
C ALA A 117 -10.18 9.75 4.22
N GLN A 118 -9.08 9.43 3.56
CA GLN A 118 -8.44 10.31 2.58
C GLN A 118 -9.16 10.20 1.22
N GLY A 119 -9.74 11.28 0.75
CA GLY A 119 -10.49 11.32 -0.51
C GLY A 119 -11.65 10.31 -0.51
N LEU A 120 -11.71 9.45 -1.51
CA LEU A 120 -12.67 8.35 -1.62
C LEU A 120 -12.21 7.06 -0.93
N GLY A 121 -11.26 7.16 -0.02
CA GLY A 121 -10.66 6.06 0.70
C GLY A 121 -9.31 5.60 0.10
N VAL A 122 -8.31 5.52 0.97
CA VAL A 122 -7.00 4.94 0.65
C VAL A 122 -6.84 3.69 1.49
N MET A 123 -6.50 2.57 0.83
CA MET A 123 -6.14 1.35 1.54
C MET A 123 -4.78 1.54 2.20
N GLN A 124 -4.68 1.17 3.47
CA GLN A 124 -3.49 1.37 4.29
C GLN A 124 -3.16 0.12 5.07
N LEU A 125 -1.88 -0.05 5.39
CA LEU A 125 -1.44 -0.98 6.44
C LEU A 125 -1.61 -0.30 7.80
N LYS A 126 -2.29 -0.96 8.73
CA LYS A 126 -2.51 -0.44 10.10
C LYS A 126 -1.22 -0.34 10.90
N ASN A 127 -0.28 -1.24 10.65
CA ASN A 127 0.93 -1.36 11.45
C ASN A 127 2.05 -1.98 10.59
N TRP A 128 3.09 -1.20 10.28
CA TRP A 128 4.19 -1.65 9.42
C TRP A 128 5.06 -2.73 10.08
N ASP A 129 5.34 -2.59 11.37
CA ASP A 129 6.21 -3.49 12.14
C ASP A 129 5.55 -4.85 12.45
N LYS A 130 4.27 -4.99 12.14
CA LYS A 130 3.47 -6.20 12.41
C LYS A 130 2.67 -6.66 11.18
N VAL A 131 3.17 -6.40 9.97
CA VAL A 131 2.50 -6.89 8.78
C VAL A 131 2.64 -8.40 8.73
N GLU A 132 1.53 -9.07 8.93
CA GLU A 132 1.43 -10.52 8.82
C GLU A 132 1.01 -10.93 7.41
N PHE A 133 1.60 -12.02 6.94
CA PHE A 133 1.27 -12.58 5.64
C PHE A 133 0.66 -13.97 5.83
N ILE A 134 -0.34 -14.25 5.00
CA ILE A 134 -1.05 -15.53 4.95
C ILE A 134 -0.82 -16.21 3.60
N SER A 135 -1.32 -17.43 3.45
CA SER A 135 -1.41 -18.07 2.14
C SER A 135 -2.31 -17.24 1.23
N LYS A 136 -1.92 -17.11 -0.05
CA LYS A 136 -2.69 -16.30 -1.01
C LYS A 136 -4.15 -16.74 -1.06
N MET A 137 -5.04 -15.81 -0.72
CA MET A 137 -6.48 -16.03 -0.83
C MET A 137 -6.92 -16.07 -2.28
N ASN A 138 -8.02 -16.77 -2.55
CA ASN A 138 -8.71 -16.63 -3.82
C ASN A 138 -9.25 -15.19 -3.98
N ARG A 139 -9.25 -14.65 -5.20
CA ARG A 139 -9.67 -13.29 -5.49
C ARG A 139 -11.13 -13.00 -5.07
N ASP A 140 -12.04 -13.93 -5.33
CA ASP A 140 -13.46 -13.77 -4.97
C ASP A 140 -13.65 -13.80 -3.44
N GLU A 141 -12.90 -14.65 -2.73
CA GLU A 141 -12.85 -14.69 -1.27
C GLU A 141 -12.27 -13.38 -0.71
N TRP A 142 -11.17 -12.90 -1.29
CA TRP A 142 -10.57 -11.63 -0.86
C TRP A 142 -11.54 -10.45 -1.00
N PHE A 143 -12.26 -10.34 -2.12
CA PHE A 143 -13.28 -9.29 -2.27
C PHE A 143 -14.41 -9.41 -1.27
N LYS A 144 -14.87 -10.63 -1.00
CA LYS A 144 -15.99 -10.89 -0.08
C LYS A 144 -15.60 -10.72 1.38
N ASP A 145 -14.45 -11.30 1.78
CA ASP A 145 -14.13 -11.49 3.19
C ASP A 145 -13.12 -10.45 3.72
N VAL A 146 -12.45 -9.69 2.81
CA VAL A 146 -11.52 -8.61 3.17
C VAL A 146 -12.01 -7.26 2.67
N TYR A 147 -12.12 -7.07 1.36
CA TYR A 147 -12.42 -5.77 0.78
C TYR A 147 -13.81 -5.25 1.17
N ALA A 148 -14.84 -6.05 1.05
CA ALA A 148 -16.21 -5.62 1.33
C ALA A 148 -16.43 -5.24 2.82
N PRO A 149 -15.93 -5.98 3.82
CA PRO A 149 -15.97 -5.56 5.21
C PRO A 149 -15.22 -4.23 5.47
N LEU A 150 -14.03 -4.05 4.91
CA LEU A 150 -13.25 -2.81 5.04
C LEU A 150 -14.01 -1.61 4.43
N LEU A 151 -14.61 -1.79 3.26
CA LEU A 151 -15.42 -0.76 2.61
C LEU A 151 -16.65 -0.41 3.43
N LYS A 152 -17.34 -1.40 3.99
CA LYS A 152 -18.50 -1.21 4.87
C LYS A 152 -18.12 -0.40 6.13
N GLU A 153 -17.00 -0.74 6.76
CA GLU A 153 -16.49 0.00 7.92
C GLU A 153 -16.18 1.46 7.56
N PHE A 154 -15.52 1.68 6.42
CA PHE A 154 -15.22 3.01 5.91
C PHE A 154 -16.49 3.83 5.68
N ILE A 155 -17.51 3.28 4.97
CA ILE A 155 -18.79 3.93 4.72
C ILE A 155 -19.45 4.33 6.04
N SER A 156 -19.52 3.43 7.01
CA SER A 156 -20.12 3.73 8.32
C SER A 156 -19.42 4.87 9.06
N LYS A 157 -18.08 4.97 8.94
CA LYS A 157 -17.32 6.08 9.53
C LYS A 157 -17.63 7.41 8.83
N GLU A 158 -17.74 7.42 7.51
CA GLU A 158 -18.06 8.61 6.73
C GLU A 158 -19.51 9.08 6.97
N GLU A 159 -20.48 8.16 7.06
CA GLU A 159 -21.87 8.47 7.42
C GLU A 159 -21.97 9.17 8.78
N LYS A 160 -21.26 8.65 9.81
CA LYS A 160 -21.21 9.29 11.13
C LYS A 160 -20.59 10.70 11.11
N LYS A 161 -19.57 10.93 10.28
CA LYS A 161 -19.01 12.27 10.09
C LYS A 161 -20.00 13.21 9.44
N LEU A 162 -20.66 12.74 8.39
CA LEU A 162 -21.68 13.52 7.68
C LEU A 162 -22.85 13.90 8.59
N GLU A 163 -23.31 12.99 9.43
CA GLU A 163 -24.35 13.24 10.42
C GLU A 163 -23.93 14.35 11.41
N LYS A 164 -22.72 14.28 11.95
CA LYS A 164 -22.16 15.33 12.81
C LYS A 164 -22.11 16.69 12.13
N LEU A 165 -21.68 16.73 10.87
CA LEU A 165 -21.65 17.98 10.09
C LEU A 165 -23.04 18.54 9.83
N ARG A 166 -24.05 17.69 9.60
CA ARG A 166 -25.44 18.11 9.46
C ARG A 166 -25.97 18.76 10.74
N LEU A 167 -25.71 18.15 11.90
CA LEU A 167 -26.09 18.71 13.19
C LEU A 167 -25.47 20.10 13.41
N VAL A 168 -24.17 20.26 13.09
CA VAL A 168 -23.50 21.57 13.16
C VAL A 168 -24.16 22.55 12.19
N TYR A 169 -24.37 22.17 10.93
CA TYR A 169 -25.01 23.04 9.94
C TYR A 169 -26.43 23.49 10.38
N ASP A 170 -27.23 22.57 10.93
CA ASP A 170 -28.59 22.88 11.38
C ASP A 170 -28.59 23.84 12.59
N SER A 171 -27.55 23.80 13.45
CA SER A 171 -27.43 24.74 14.57
C SER A 171 -27.14 26.19 14.15
N TYR A 172 -26.82 26.45 12.88
CA TYR A 172 -26.63 27.79 12.33
C TYR A 172 -27.80 28.30 11.47
N LYS A 173 -28.90 27.55 11.42
CA LYS A 173 -30.09 27.96 10.65
C LYS A 173 -31.10 28.76 11.44
N ASP A 174 -30.98 28.76 12.78
CA ASP A 174 -31.82 29.51 13.73
C ASP A 174 -31.11 30.82 14.13
#